data_71cdcf91ec30be851ce32803402b2048
#
_entry.id   71cdcf91ec30be851ce32803402b2048
#
_cell.length_a   1.000
_cell.length_b   1.000
_cell.length_c   1.000
_cell.angle_alpha   90.00
_cell.angle_beta   90.00
_cell.angle_gamma   90.00
#
_symmetry.space_group_name_H-M   'P 1'
#
loop_
_entity.id
_entity.type
_entity.pdbx_description
1 polymer ?
#
loop_
_entity_poly.entity_id
_entity_poly.type
_entity_poly.pdbx_seq_one_letter_code
_entity_poly.pdbx_strand_id
1 'polypeptide(L)'
;MGSLNSCTDVIDVNVPNAGARLVVDASIKWEKDTPGATQTIYLRESTAYFDKDPDVPVTGATVTVTKENDGSMVVFADQNNGSYRATDFVPELNASYTLEILYNGNTYTATETLIAAPEINRIEQSLEGSADDAEIQLQVFFDDPEAVENYYLGEFIPSNLPIPSLAVINDEFTDGNENFIENDNENYVAGATVDINLYGISQRYYDYLNIFIQQSGSDENGPFPTTPVQLKGNCTNVNDPNEEVLGFFRLGEFDTTSYTIELP
;
A
#
# COMPACT_ATOMS: atom_id res chain seq x y z
N MET A 1 37.66 -45.38 -12.07
CA MET A 1 36.66 -44.73 -11.16
C MET A 1 37.23 -43.36 -10.81
N GLY A 2 36.72 -42.31 -11.42
CA GLY A 2 37.11 -40.92 -11.13
C GLY A 2 36.18 -40.33 -10.09
N SER A 3 36.72 -39.90 -8.97
CA SER A 3 35.96 -39.17 -7.93
C SER A 3 35.75 -37.73 -8.37
N LEU A 4 34.54 -37.33 -8.63
CA LEU A 4 34.14 -35.92 -8.77
C LEU A 4 34.04 -35.31 -7.37
N ASN A 5 35.04 -34.55 -6.96
CA ASN A 5 34.93 -33.67 -5.80
C ASN A 5 34.16 -32.42 -6.24
N SER A 6 32.90 -32.28 -5.79
CA SER A 6 32.14 -31.06 -5.88
C SER A 6 32.69 -30.12 -4.78
N CYS A 7 33.38 -29.06 -5.16
CA CYS A 7 33.68 -27.95 -4.28
C CYS A 7 32.38 -27.15 -4.08
N THR A 8 31.78 -27.26 -2.89
CA THR A 8 30.80 -26.30 -2.42
C THR A 8 31.56 -25.21 -1.65
N ASP A 9 32.09 -24.23 -2.38
CA ASP A 9 32.55 -23.00 -1.75
C ASP A 9 31.30 -22.21 -1.36
N VAL A 10 31.04 -22.18 -0.06
CA VAL A 10 30.06 -21.24 0.52
C VAL A 10 30.71 -19.87 0.47
N ILE A 11 30.25 -19.02 -0.45
CA ILE A 11 30.65 -17.61 -0.47
C ILE A 11 29.92 -16.91 0.67
N ASP A 12 30.63 -16.54 1.73
CA ASP A 12 30.15 -15.63 2.75
C ASP A 12 29.98 -14.24 2.12
N VAL A 13 28.75 -13.92 1.75
CA VAL A 13 28.41 -12.57 1.27
C VAL A 13 28.18 -11.68 2.49
N ASN A 14 29.14 -10.83 2.77
CA ASN A 14 28.99 -9.81 3.81
C ASN A 14 28.10 -8.68 3.29
N VAL A 15 26.80 -8.74 3.55
CA VAL A 15 25.86 -7.67 3.20
C VAL A 15 25.98 -6.58 4.27
N PRO A 16 26.25 -5.32 3.89
CA PRO A 16 26.28 -4.22 4.84
C PRO A 16 24.95 -4.12 5.60
N ASN A 17 24.99 -4.21 6.92
CA ASN A 17 23.82 -4.01 7.76
C ASN A 17 23.69 -2.53 8.09
N ALA A 18 22.62 -1.90 7.61
CA ALA A 18 22.33 -0.46 7.84
C ALA A 18 21.77 -0.15 9.24
N GLY A 19 21.65 -1.16 10.12
CA GLY A 19 20.93 -1.03 11.39
C GLY A 19 19.42 -1.19 11.24
N ALA A 20 18.74 -1.41 12.36
CA ALA A 20 17.28 -1.47 12.40
C ALA A 20 16.70 -0.07 12.17
N ARG A 21 15.67 0.04 11.36
CA ARG A 21 14.94 1.28 11.03
C ARG A 21 13.48 1.13 11.38
N LEU A 22 12.84 2.21 11.78
CA LEU A 22 11.40 2.21 11.98
C LEU A 22 10.68 2.00 10.64
N VAL A 23 9.75 1.06 10.61
CA VAL A 23 8.80 0.81 9.50
C VAL A 23 7.42 1.23 9.96
N VAL A 24 6.83 2.17 9.24
CA VAL A 24 5.52 2.75 9.54
C VAL A 24 4.53 2.30 8.47
N ASP A 25 3.58 1.44 8.84
CA ASP A 25 2.39 1.15 8.04
C ASP A 25 1.19 1.82 8.71
N ALA A 26 0.99 3.08 8.34
CA ALA A 26 -0.06 3.93 8.90
C ALA A 26 -1.09 4.25 7.81
N SER A 27 -1.96 3.29 7.51
CA SER A 27 -3.02 3.41 6.53
C SER A 27 -4.37 3.64 7.21
N ILE A 28 -4.86 4.90 7.18
CA ILE A 28 -6.21 5.26 7.60
C ILE A 28 -7.15 5.03 6.41
N LYS A 29 -7.97 4.00 6.51
CA LYS A 29 -8.89 3.56 5.47
C LYS A 29 -10.32 3.86 5.91
N TRP A 30 -11.04 4.65 5.13
CA TRP A 30 -12.43 4.98 5.41
C TRP A 30 -13.34 4.43 4.32
N GLU A 31 -14.07 3.37 4.65
CA GLU A 31 -15.12 2.83 3.77
C GLU A 31 -16.28 3.83 3.70
N LYS A 32 -16.71 4.13 2.46
CA LYS A 32 -17.86 5.03 2.21
C LYS A 32 -19.09 4.61 3.03
N ASP A 33 -19.86 5.58 3.45
CA ASP A 33 -21.10 5.39 4.21
C ASP A 33 -20.94 4.68 5.57
N THR A 34 -19.69 4.52 6.06
CA THR A 34 -19.41 4.00 7.40
C THR A 34 -18.92 5.10 8.35
N PRO A 35 -18.98 4.90 9.66
CA PRO A 35 -18.42 5.87 10.60
C PRO A 35 -16.90 6.05 10.50
N GLY A 36 -16.14 5.07 9.94
CA GLY A 36 -14.69 5.12 9.85
C GLY A 36 -13.94 5.18 11.19
N ALA A 37 -14.65 4.93 12.31
CA ALA A 37 -14.16 5.22 13.65
C ALA A 37 -13.02 4.30 14.12
N THR A 38 -12.98 3.07 13.64
CA THR A 38 -11.94 2.11 14.02
C THR A 38 -10.81 2.12 13.01
N GLN A 39 -9.61 2.51 13.48
CA GLN A 39 -8.41 2.56 12.64
C GLN A 39 -7.26 1.84 13.34
N THR A 40 -6.33 1.29 12.55
CA THR A 40 -5.16 0.58 13.07
C THR A 40 -3.91 0.99 12.31
N ILE A 41 -2.85 1.27 13.05
CA ILE A 41 -1.51 1.59 12.56
C ILE A 41 -0.58 0.46 13.00
N TYR A 42 0.36 0.05 12.15
CA TYR A 42 1.36 -0.96 12.47
C TYR A 42 2.76 -0.35 12.47
N LEU A 43 3.52 -0.66 13.51
CA LEU A 43 4.91 -0.24 13.65
C LEU A 43 5.81 -1.47 13.84
N ARG A 44 6.89 -1.52 13.07
CA ARG A 44 7.89 -2.59 13.11
C ARG A 44 9.30 -2.01 13.01
N GLU A 45 10.29 -2.81 13.32
CA GLU A 45 11.68 -2.53 12.97
C GLU A 45 12.09 -3.38 11.76
N SER A 46 12.83 -2.78 10.84
CA SER A 46 13.43 -3.53 9.74
C SER A 46 14.53 -4.46 10.26
N THR A 47 14.65 -5.62 9.64
CA THR A 47 15.67 -6.63 9.99
C THR A 47 16.70 -6.78 8.88
N ALA A 48 17.83 -7.42 9.18
CA ALA A 48 18.80 -7.75 8.15
C ALA A 48 18.23 -8.77 7.16
N TYR A 49 18.63 -8.70 5.88
CA TYR A 49 18.10 -9.53 4.79
C TYR A 49 18.10 -11.04 5.08
N PHE A 50 19.10 -11.53 5.83
CA PHE A 50 19.20 -12.95 6.20
C PHE A 50 18.70 -13.27 7.61
N ASP A 51 17.98 -12.32 8.25
CA ASP A 51 17.42 -12.58 9.57
C ASP A 51 16.31 -13.63 9.48
N LYS A 52 16.27 -14.53 10.47
CA LYS A 52 15.28 -15.61 10.51
C LYS A 52 13.94 -15.15 11.08
N ASP A 53 13.91 -14.01 11.73
CA ASP A 53 12.72 -13.42 12.34
C ASP A 53 12.49 -12.01 11.73
N PRO A 54 11.85 -11.94 10.54
CA PRO A 54 11.74 -10.69 9.81
C PRO A 54 10.69 -9.74 10.41
N ASP A 55 9.86 -10.16 11.35
CA ASP A 55 8.80 -9.36 11.94
C ASP A 55 9.12 -8.98 13.38
N VAL A 56 9.73 -7.80 13.56
CA VAL A 56 10.05 -7.25 14.89
C VAL A 56 9.04 -6.15 15.22
N PRO A 57 8.01 -6.45 16.04
CA PRO A 57 6.99 -5.47 16.38
C PRO A 57 7.54 -4.38 17.29
N VAL A 58 7.22 -3.13 17.01
CA VAL A 58 7.49 -2.00 17.89
C VAL A 58 6.36 -1.86 18.91
N THR A 59 6.69 -1.88 20.19
CA THR A 59 5.75 -1.69 21.30
C THR A 59 6.21 -0.54 22.19
N GLY A 60 5.30 0.03 22.98
CA GLY A 60 5.60 1.12 23.90
C GLY A 60 5.78 2.49 23.25
N ALA A 61 5.49 2.65 21.96
CA ALA A 61 5.44 3.95 21.33
C ALA A 61 4.16 4.71 21.72
N THR A 62 4.20 6.04 21.68
CA THR A 62 3.00 6.88 21.68
C THR A 62 2.67 7.25 20.25
N VAL A 63 1.47 6.91 19.80
CA VAL A 63 1.02 7.16 18.42
C VAL A 63 -0.22 8.04 18.45
N THR A 64 -0.15 9.19 17.78
CA THR A 64 -1.27 10.15 17.68
C THR A 64 -1.48 10.58 16.25
N VAL A 65 -2.72 10.87 15.90
CA VAL A 65 -3.09 11.51 14.64
C VAL A 65 -3.90 12.77 14.97
N THR A 66 -3.41 13.91 14.50
CA THR A 66 -4.03 15.23 14.73
C THR A 66 -4.60 15.76 13.44
N LYS A 67 -5.87 16.17 13.45
CA LYS A 67 -6.50 16.87 12.34
C LYS A 67 -6.10 18.35 12.38
N GLU A 68 -5.49 18.86 11.30
CA GLU A 68 -4.85 20.16 11.28
C GLU A 68 -5.81 21.35 11.38
N ASN A 69 -7.05 21.21 10.85
CA ASN A 69 -7.98 22.34 10.75
C ASN A 69 -8.59 22.76 12.09
N ASP A 70 -8.73 21.85 13.08
CA ASP A 70 -9.34 22.11 14.38
C ASP A 70 -8.48 21.65 15.57
N GLY A 71 -7.34 20.98 15.30
CA GLY A 71 -6.41 20.46 16.31
C GLY A 71 -6.98 19.27 17.09
N SER A 72 -8.05 18.65 16.64
CA SER A 72 -8.57 17.42 17.27
C SER A 72 -7.56 16.28 17.11
N MET A 73 -7.23 15.61 18.21
CA MET A 73 -6.20 14.59 18.29
C MET A 73 -6.81 13.26 18.75
N VAL A 74 -6.45 12.20 18.03
CA VAL A 74 -6.82 10.82 18.36
C VAL A 74 -5.57 10.06 18.77
N VAL A 75 -5.63 9.35 19.90
CA VAL A 75 -4.56 8.50 20.41
C VAL A 75 -4.80 7.06 20.00
N PHE A 76 -3.82 6.45 19.38
CA PHE A 76 -3.85 5.05 19.00
C PHE A 76 -3.23 4.20 20.13
N ALA A 77 -4.05 3.38 20.77
CA ALA A 77 -3.63 2.55 21.89
C ALA A 77 -2.76 1.37 21.44
N ASP A 78 -1.59 1.20 22.07
CA ASP A 78 -0.70 0.06 21.86
C ASP A 78 -1.40 -1.26 22.23
N GLN A 79 -1.39 -2.23 21.32
CA GLN A 79 -1.94 -3.57 21.53
C GLN A 79 -0.85 -4.58 21.98
N ASN A 80 0.38 -4.12 22.23
CA ASN A 80 1.56 -4.90 22.62
C ASN A 80 2.00 -5.97 21.60
N ASN A 81 1.72 -5.73 20.33
CA ASN A 81 2.08 -6.64 19.23
C ASN A 81 2.51 -5.87 17.96
N GLY A 82 2.88 -4.59 18.09
CA GLY A 82 3.23 -3.71 16.98
C GLY A 82 2.01 -3.06 16.30
N SER A 83 0.78 -3.40 16.70
CA SER A 83 -0.41 -2.68 16.25
C SER A 83 -0.85 -1.65 17.27
N TYR A 84 -1.32 -0.52 16.78
CA TYR A 84 -1.86 0.62 17.55
C TYR A 84 -3.25 0.92 17.04
N ARG A 85 -4.25 0.95 17.92
CA ARG A 85 -5.65 1.02 17.53
C ARG A 85 -6.38 2.20 18.17
N ALA A 86 -7.18 2.91 17.36
CA ALA A 86 -8.19 3.88 17.78
C ALA A 86 -9.59 3.37 17.42
N THR A 87 -10.61 3.82 18.17
CA THR A 87 -12.03 3.47 17.95
C THR A 87 -12.93 4.71 17.92
N ASP A 88 -12.34 5.88 17.95
CA ASP A 88 -12.99 7.19 18.01
C ASP A 88 -12.48 8.16 16.93
N PHE A 89 -11.85 7.62 15.87
CA PHE A 89 -11.41 8.42 14.74
C PHE A 89 -12.64 8.99 14.00
N VAL A 90 -12.59 10.28 13.65
CA VAL A 90 -13.65 10.95 12.89
C VAL A 90 -13.05 11.44 11.57
N PRO A 91 -13.22 10.69 10.48
CA PRO A 91 -12.69 11.09 9.17
C PRO A 91 -13.45 12.29 8.63
N GLU A 92 -12.73 13.17 7.92
CA GLU A 92 -13.27 14.34 7.22
C GLU A 92 -12.55 14.47 5.87
N LEU A 93 -13.32 14.47 4.78
CA LEU A 93 -12.78 14.61 3.42
C LEU A 93 -12.06 15.96 3.27
N ASN A 94 -10.94 15.92 2.53
CA ASN A 94 -10.08 17.07 2.25
C ASN A 94 -9.46 17.73 3.50
N ALA A 95 -9.59 17.11 4.67
CA ALA A 95 -8.84 17.53 5.84
C ALA A 95 -7.44 16.93 5.84
N SER A 96 -6.46 17.73 6.29
CA SER A 96 -5.09 17.27 6.50
C SER A 96 -4.91 16.75 7.92
N TYR A 97 -4.14 15.67 8.05
CA TYR A 97 -3.84 14.99 9.30
C TYR A 97 -2.35 14.82 9.46
N THR A 98 -1.85 15.06 10.68
CA THR A 98 -0.46 14.80 11.04
C THR A 98 -0.38 13.62 11.99
N LEU A 99 0.35 12.59 11.55
CA LEU A 99 0.82 11.48 12.39
C LEU A 99 2.02 11.94 13.21
N GLU A 100 2.02 11.64 14.49
CA GLU A 100 3.18 11.75 15.37
C GLU A 100 3.42 10.43 16.10
N ILE A 101 4.66 9.96 16.08
CA ILE A 101 5.10 8.74 16.77
C ILE A 101 6.28 9.12 17.67
N LEU A 102 6.12 8.90 18.98
CA LEU A 102 7.21 9.01 19.95
C LEU A 102 7.73 7.61 20.28
N TYR A 103 8.97 7.32 19.90
CA TYR A 103 9.58 6.01 20.11
C TYR A 103 11.08 6.13 20.36
N ASN A 104 11.59 5.46 21.40
CA ASN A 104 13.00 5.44 21.79
C ASN A 104 13.66 6.82 21.89
N GLY A 105 12.90 7.83 22.35
CA GLY A 105 13.37 9.20 22.50
C GLY A 105 13.40 10.03 21.21
N ASN A 106 12.96 9.46 20.11
CA ASN A 106 12.78 10.14 18.83
C ASN A 106 11.31 10.48 18.57
N THR A 107 11.09 11.51 17.75
CA THR A 107 9.79 11.94 17.25
C THR A 107 9.77 11.76 15.73
N TYR A 108 8.83 10.98 15.25
CA TYR A 108 8.61 10.76 13.82
C TYR A 108 7.30 11.41 13.42
N THR A 109 7.29 12.10 12.28
CA THR A 109 6.09 12.82 11.79
C THR A 109 5.86 12.61 10.31
N ALA A 110 4.58 12.60 9.92
CA ALA A 110 4.14 12.66 8.54
C ALA A 110 2.81 13.39 8.45
N THR A 111 2.57 14.12 7.35
CA THR A 111 1.31 14.81 7.11
C THR A 111 0.75 14.38 5.76
N GLU A 112 -0.53 14.02 5.75
CA GLU A 112 -1.29 13.64 4.55
C GLU A 112 -2.72 14.17 4.62
N THR A 113 -3.37 14.26 3.45
CA THR A 113 -4.77 14.69 3.32
C THR A 113 -5.66 13.48 3.04
N LEU A 114 -6.84 13.43 3.65
CA LEU A 114 -7.84 12.41 3.38
C LEU A 114 -8.54 12.70 2.06
N ILE A 115 -8.33 11.85 1.07
CA ILE A 115 -8.83 12.01 -0.29
C ILE A 115 -10.12 11.20 -0.46
N ALA A 116 -11.11 11.80 -1.14
CA ALA A 116 -12.36 11.14 -1.49
C ALA A 116 -12.15 10.04 -2.55
N ALA A 117 -12.90 8.95 -2.44
CA ALA A 117 -12.99 7.94 -3.49
C ALA A 117 -14.18 8.20 -4.42
N PRO A 118 -14.10 7.87 -5.71
CA PRO A 118 -15.27 7.77 -6.56
C PRO A 118 -16.13 6.56 -6.18
N GLU A 119 -17.36 6.50 -6.69
CA GLU A 119 -18.20 5.30 -6.59
C GLU A 119 -17.87 4.33 -7.72
N ILE A 120 -17.88 3.04 -7.42
CA ILE A 120 -17.72 1.99 -8.43
C ILE A 120 -19.05 1.86 -9.21
N ASN A 121 -19.03 2.20 -10.48
CA ASN A 121 -20.22 2.14 -11.33
C ASN A 121 -20.53 0.72 -11.81
N ARG A 122 -19.50 0.01 -12.28
CA ARG A 122 -19.60 -1.37 -12.80
C ARG A 122 -18.23 -2.04 -12.89
N ILE A 123 -18.26 -3.36 -13.03
CA ILE A 123 -17.09 -4.18 -13.34
C ILE A 123 -17.33 -4.89 -14.66
N GLU A 124 -16.32 -4.90 -15.53
CA GLU A 124 -16.30 -5.69 -16.75
C GLU A 124 -15.16 -6.70 -16.68
N GLN A 125 -15.44 -7.92 -17.13
CA GLN A 125 -14.45 -8.99 -17.27
C GLN A 125 -14.16 -9.19 -18.76
N SER A 126 -12.88 -9.25 -19.10
CA SER A 126 -12.41 -9.59 -20.45
C SER A 126 -11.31 -10.64 -20.41
N LEU A 127 -10.91 -11.10 -21.58
CA LEU A 127 -9.70 -11.91 -21.76
C LEU A 127 -8.67 -11.09 -22.51
N GLU A 128 -7.51 -10.94 -21.93
CA GLU A 128 -6.37 -10.29 -22.56
C GLU A 128 -5.29 -11.32 -22.94
N GLY A 129 -4.53 -11.04 -24.00
CA GLY A 129 -3.48 -11.90 -24.48
C GLY A 129 -3.84 -12.72 -25.74
N SER A 130 -2.99 -13.68 -26.07
CA SER A 130 -3.22 -14.61 -27.19
C SER A 130 -4.08 -15.80 -26.75
N ALA A 131 -4.68 -16.51 -27.72
CA ALA A 131 -5.59 -17.62 -27.44
C ALA A 131 -5.00 -18.76 -26.58
N ASP A 132 -3.66 -18.88 -26.51
CA ASP A 132 -2.96 -19.90 -25.74
C ASP A 132 -2.46 -19.38 -24.38
N ASP A 133 -2.43 -18.05 -24.17
CA ASP A 133 -1.93 -17.37 -22.96
C ASP A 133 -2.90 -16.24 -22.54
N ALA A 134 -4.21 -16.46 -22.68
CA ALA A 134 -5.20 -15.45 -22.32
C ALA A 134 -5.40 -15.40 -20.81
N GLU A 135 -5.25 -14.20 -20.25
CA GLU A 135 -5.48 -13.92 -18.83
C GLU A 135 -6.82 -13.23 -18.61
N ILE A 136 -7.42 -13.48 -17.47
CA ILE A 136 -8.66 -12.78 -17.08
C ILE A 136 -8.27 -11.40 -16.57
N GLN A 137 -8.85 -10.37 -17.20
CA GLN A 137 -8.73 -8.99 -16.82
C GLN A 137 -10.06 -8.52 -16.22
N LEU A 138 -9.97 -7.78 -15.11
CA LEU A 138 -11.08 -7.04 -14.51
C LEU A 138 -10.87 -5.55 -14.72
N GLN A 139 -11.87 -4.86 -15.25
CA GLN A 139 -11.92 -3.41 -15.40
C GLN A 139 -13.00 -2.86 -14.46
N VAL A 140 -12.61 -1.96 -13.57
CA VAL A 140 -13.49 -1.33 -12.58
C VAL A 140 -13.74 0.10 -13.00
N PHE A 141 -14.96 0.41 -13.42
CA PHE A 141 -15.35 1.71 -13.97
C PHE A 141 -15.92 2.62 -12.89
N PHE A 142 -15.60 3.90 -12.99
CA PHE A 142 -16.05 4.97 -12.11
C PHE A 142 -16.06 6.32 -12.83
N ASP A 143 -16.79 7.29 -12.29
CA ASP A 143 -16.80 8.66 -12.81
C ASP A 143 -15.75 9.49 -12.09
N ASP A 144 -14.89 10.17 -12.85
CA ASP A 144 -13.87 11.06 -12.35
C ASP A 144 -14.42 12.49 -12.20
N PRO A 145 -14.11 13.20 -11.06
CA PRO A 145 -14.52 14.60 -10.86
C PRO A 145 -13.81 15.55 -11.81
N GLU A 146 -14.55 16.42 -12.52
CA GLU A 146 -14.03 17.39 -13.47
C GLU A 146 -13.18 18.48 -12.79
N ALA A 147 -12.10 18.91 -13.45
CA ALA A 147 -11.23 20.04 -13.11
C ALA A 147 -10.43 19.89 -11.80
N VAL A 148 -10.18 18.66 -11.37
CA VAL A 148 -9.33 18.33 -10.22
C VAL A 148 -8.40 17.19 -10.65
N GLU A 149 -7.11 17.35 -10.42
CA GLU A 149 -6.14 16.28 -10.67
C GLU A 149 -6.30 15.17 -9.61
N ASN A 150 -6.68 13.98 -10.05
CA ASN A 150 -7.03 12.87 -9.19
C ASN A 150 -6.11 11.66 -9.39
N TYR A 151 -5.90 10.92 -8.30
CA TYR A 151 -5.09 9.72 -8.25
C TYR A 151 -5.86 8.62 -7.56
N TYR A 152 -5.81 7.40 -8.09
CA TYR A 152 -6.61 6.27 -7.64
C TYR A 152 -5.77 5.03 -7.41
N LEU A 153 -6.19 4.23 -6.43
CA LEU A 153 -5.64 2.92 -6.13
C LEU A 153 -6.76 1.88 -6.16
N GLY A 154 -6.62 0.88 -6.99
CA GLY A 154 -7.38 -0.37 -6.94
C GLY A 154 -6.64 -1.42 -6.12
N GLU A 155 -7.30 -1.97 -5.10
CA GLU A 155 -6.83 -3.11 -4.33
C GLU A 155 -7.74 -4.30 -4.67
N PHE A 156 -7.20 -5.32 -5.34
CA PHE A 156 -7.92 -6.52 -5.76
C PHE A 156 -7.53 -7.68 -4.86
N ILE A 157 -8.50 -8.25 -4.15
CA ILE A 157 -8.30 -9.26 -3.11
C ILE A 157 -8.98 -10.58 -3.53
N PRO A 158 -8.31 -11.41 -4.34
CA PRO A 158 -8.88 -12.68 -4.77
C PRO A 158 -9.01 -13.67 -3.60
N SER A 159 -10.15 -14.35 -3.50
CA SER A 159 -10.42 -15.34 -2.43
C SER A 159 -9.49 -16.56 -2.46
N ASN A 160 -8.84 -16.82 -3.58
CA ASN A 160 -7.93 -17.94 -3.79
C ASN A 160 -6.44 -17.57 -3.69
N LEU A 161 -6.09 -16.28 -3.50
CA LEU A 161 -4.72 -15.82 -3.38
C LEU A 161 -4.47 -15.19 -2.00
N PRO A 162 -3.25 -15.36 -1.45
CA PRO A 162 -2.93 -14.85 -0.10
C PRO A 162 -2.58 -13.36 -0.07
N ILE A 163 -2.29 -12.75 -1.22
CA ILE A 163 -1.80 -11.38 -1.34
C ILE A 163 -2.69 -10.64 -2.36
N PRO A 164 -3.14 -9.42 -2.04
CA PRO A 164 -3.88 -8.59 -2.99
C PRO A 164 -2.98 -8.10 -4.12
N SER A 165 -3.56 -7.89 -5.29
CA SER A 165 -2.94 -7.15 -6.39
C SER A 165 -3.27 -5.67 -6.24
N LEU A 166 -2.34 -4.80 -6.62
CA LEU A 166 -2.50 -3.35 -6.57
C LEU A 166 -2.33 -2.76 -7.97
N ALA A 167 -3.22 -1.85 -8.33
CA ALA A 167 -3.10 -1.04 -9.52
C ALA A 167 -3.26 0.43 -9.17
N VAL A 168 -2.57 1.34 -9.86
CA VAL A 168 -2.69 2.78 -9.65
C VAL A 168 -2.83 3.50 -10.97
N ILE A 169 -3.71 4.50 -11.02
CA ILE A 169 -3.91 5.36 -12.17
C ILE A 169 -4.05 6.82 -11.75
N ASN A 170 -3.88 7.73 -12.69
CA ASN A 170 -4.23 9.14 -12.59
C ASN A 170 -5.19 9.52 -13.73
N ASP A 171 -5.78 10.69 -13.66
CA ASP A 171 -6.75 11.23 -14.60
C ASP A 171 -6.15 12.15 -15.67
N GLU A 172 -4.82 12.24 -15.80
CA GLU A 172 -4.12 13.19 -16.69
C GLU A 172 -4.75 13.31 -18.09
N PHE A 173 -5.30 12.20 -18.62
CA PHE A 173 -5.92 12.16 -19.96
C PHE A 173 -7.43 11.91 -19.93
N THR A 174 -8.03 11.76 -18.76
CA THR A 174 -9.43 11.35 -18.57
C THR A 174 -10.24 12.24 -17.64
N ASP A 175 -9.69 13.41 -17.23
CA ASP A 175 -10.33 14.38 -16.32
C ASP A 175 -11.79 14.64 -16.68
N GLY A 176 -12.68 14.47 -15.70
CA GLY A 176 -14.11 14.68 -15.82
C GLY A 176 -14.87 13.65 -16.66
N ASN A 177 -14.28 12.52 -16.99
CA ASN A 177 -14.91 11.47 -17.78
C ASN A 177 -15.05 10.17 -16.97
N GLU A 178 -15.80 9.21 -17.52
CA GLU A 178 -15.74 7.85 -17.02
C GLU A 178 -14.33 7.29 -17.23
N ASN A 179 -13.74 6.80 -16.14
CA ASN A 179 -12.42 6.21 -16.09
C ASN A 179 -12.51 4.77 -15.60
N PHE A 180 -11.45 4.01 -15.75
CA PHE A 180 -11.39 2.65 -15.20
C PHE A 180 -9.98 2.33 -14.67
N ILE A 181 -9.94 1.45 -13.69
CA ILE A 181 -8.71 0.81 -13.23
C ILE A 181 -8.79 -0.67 -13.53
N GLU A 182 -7.69 -1.24 -14.01
CA GLU A 182 -7.65 -2.63 -14.47
C GLU A 182 -6.65 -3.47 -13.70
N ASN A 183 -6.95 -4.76 -13.60
CA ASN A 183 -6.05 -5.76 -13.07
C ASN A 183 -6.21 -7.07 -13.85
N ASP A 184 -5.15 -7.52 -14.42
CA ASP A 184 -4.98 -8.84 -15.03
C ASP A 184 -4.22 -9.75 -14.07
N ASN A 185 -4.63 -11.00 -14.01
CA ASN A 185 -3.98 -11.96 -13.13
C ASN A 185 -4.13 -13.39 -13.67
N GLU A 186 -3.01 -14.04 -13.99
CA GLU A 186 -2.95 -15.42 -14.45
C GLU A 186 -3.57 -16.43 -13.47
N ASN A 187 -3.68 -16.06 -12.20
CA ASN A 187 -4.24 -16.90 -11.15
C ASN A 187 -5.74 -16.67 -10.90
N TYR A 188 -6.40 -15.83 -11.67
CA TYR A 188 -7.86 -15.71 -11.61
C TYR A 188 -8.50 -16.98 -12.13
N VAL A 189 -9.37 -17.58 -11.33
CA VAL A 189 -10.07 -18.83 -11.66
C VAL A 189 -11.58 -18.62 -11.59
N ALA A 190 -12.30 -19.21 -12.53
CA ALA A 190 -13.76 -19.14 -12.56
C ALA A 190 -14.38 -19.65 -11.26
N GLY A 191 -15.35 -18.92 -10.72
CA GLY A 191 -16.02 -19.17 -9.45
C GLY A 191 -15.31 -18.61 -8.22
N ALA A 192 -14.07 -18.11 -8.32
CA ALA A 192 -13.45 -17.33 -7.26
C ALA A 192 -14.10 -15.95 -7.16
N THR A 193 -14.17 -15.40 -5.95
CA THR A 193 -14.56 -14.00 -5.73
C THR A 193 -13.33 -13.12 -5.59
N VAL A 194 -13.43 -11.91 -6.10
CA VAL A 194 -12.44 -10.83 -5.92
C VAL A 194 -13.14 -9.69 -5.20
N ASP A 195 -12.73 -9.39 -3.96
CA ASP A 195 -13.16 -8.16 -3.30
C ASP A 195 -12.30 -7.02 -3.83
N ILE A 196 -12.94 -5.93 -4.22
CA ILE A 196 -12.30 -4.80 -4.88
C ILE A 196 -12.54 -3.55 -4.06
N ASN A 197 -11.45 -2.87 -3.68
CA ASN A 197 -11.50 -1.59 -3.02
C ASN A 197 -10.91 -0.52 -3.94
N LEU A 198 -11.65 0.53 -4.21
CA LEU A 198 -11.23 1.69 -5.01
C LEU A 198 -11.02 2.89 -4.11
N TYR A 199 -9.77 3.34 -3.98
CA TYR A 199 -9.39 4.46 -3.12
C TYR A 199 -9.12 5.72 -3.93
N GLY A 200 -9.50 6.89 -3.36
CA GLY A 200 -8.82 8.13 -3.69
C GLY A 200 -7.52 8.24 -2.88
N ILE A 201 -6.44 8.63 -3.52
CA ILE A 201 -5.11 8.72 -2.91
C ILE A 201 -4.43 10.05 -3.24
N SER A 202 -3.45 10.45 -2.43
CA SER A 202 -2.62 11.62 -2.73
C SER A 202 -1.62 11.32 -3.87
N GLN A 203 -1.22 12.36 -4.62
CA GLN A 203 -0.15 12.25 -5.62
C GLN A 203 1.10 11.61 -5.04
N ARG A 204 1.52 12.04 -3.86
CA ARG A 204 2.71 11.49 -3.19
C ARG A 204 2.61 9.99 -2.95
N TYR A 205 1.43 9.50 -2.57
CA TYR A 205 1.23 8.06 -2.37
C TYR A 205 1.15 7.30 -3.70
N TYR A 206 0.56 7.92 -4.72
CA TYR A 206 0.57 7.40 -6.09
C TYR A 206 2.01 7.21 -6.61
N ASP A 207 2.88 8.23 -6.47
CA ASP A 207 4.28 8.15 -6.87
C ASP A 207 5.04 7.04 -6.10
N TYR A 208 4.78 6.92 -4.80
CA TYR A 208 5.34 5.87 -3.97
C TYR A 208 4.92 4.47 -4.45
N LEU A 209 3.63 4.27 -4.73
CA LEU A 209 3.10 2.99 -5.19
C LEU A 209 3.58 2.63 -6.60
N ASN A 210 3.71 3.60 -7.50
CA ASN A 210 4.27 3.35 -8.84
C ASN A 210 5.68 2.75 -8.77
N ILE A 211 6.54 3.31 -7.91
CA ILE A 211 7.88 2.77 -7.70
C ILE A 211 7.81 1.39 -7.04
N PHE A 212 6.93 1.21 -6.05
CA PHE A 212 6.76 -0.05 -5.34
C PHE A 212 6.29 -1.18 -6.27
N ILE A 213 5.26 -0.94 -7.06
CA ILE A 213 4.68 -1.92 -8.00
C ILE A 213 5.71 -2.30 -9.06
N GLN A 214 6.41 -1.33 -9.66
CA GLN A 214 7.46 -1.59 -10.65
C GLN A 214 8.64 -2.42 -10.12
N GLN A 215 8.94 -2.33 -8.83
CA GLN A 215 10.01 -3.10 -8.21
C GLN A 215 9.55 -4.47 -7.70
N SER A 216 8.24 -4.63 -7.44
CA SER A 216 7.65 -5.88 -6.94
C SER A 216 7.34 -6.87 -8.06
N GLY A 217 7.02 -6.38 -9.26
CA GLY A 217 6.75 -7.18 -10.46
C GLY A 217 8.06 -7.67 -11.09
N SER A 218 8.65 -8.72 -10.56
CA SER A 218 9.98 -9.19 -10.94
C SER A 218 10.06 -9.93 -12.29
N ASP A 219 8.95 -10.31 -12.90
CA ASP A 219 8.94 -11.19 -14.09
C ASP A 219 8.64 -10.47 -15.42
N GLU A 220 8.09 -9.27 -15.42
CA GLU A 220 7.75 -8.52 -16.64
C GLU A 220 8.80 -7.51 -17.12
N ASN A 221 9.85 -7.29 -16.35
CA ASN A 221 10.96 -6.46 -16.78
C ASN A 221 11.79 -7.22 -17.83
N GLY A 222 11.53 -6.94 -19.11
CA GLY A 222 12.25 -7.45 -20.27
C GLY A 222 13.77 -7.53 -20.09
N PRO A 223 14.58 -7.67 -21.15
CA PRO A 223 16.01 -7.96 -21.07
C PRO A 223 16.87 -6.87 -20.37
N PHE A 224 16.25 -5.81 -19.89
CA PHE A 224 16.90 -4.69 -19.18
C PHE A 224 16.26 -4.48 -17.79
N PRO A 225 16.76 -5.14 -16.74
CA PRO A 225 16.25 -4.94 -15.38
C PRO A 225 16.43 -3.48 -14.97
N THR A 226 15.37 -2.89 -14.41
CA THR A 226 15.43 -1.55 -13.84
C THR A 226 16.36 -1.54 -12.63
N THR A 227 17.20 -0.52 -12.51
CA THR A 227 18.03 -0.35 -11.32
C THR A 227 17.11 -0.14 -10.11
N PRO A 228 17.25 -0.93 -9.03
CA PRO A 228 16.45 -0.71 -7.83
C PRO A 228 16.58 0.72 -7.33
N VAL A 229 15.47 1.42 -7.23
CA VAL A 229 15.40 2.77 -6.67
C VAL A 229 15.01 2.64 -5.20
N GLN A 230 15.66 3.44 -4.33
CA GLN A 230 15.30 3.45 -2.93
C GLN A 230 13.90 4.04 -2.73
N LEU A 231 12.99 3.22 -2.21
CA LEU A 231 11.62 3.63 -1.92
C LEU A 231 11.60 4.45 -0.63
N LYS A 232 11.33 5.74 -0.73
CA LYS A 232 11.24 6.64 0.42
C LYS A 232 9.79 6.83 0.84
N GLY A 233 9.50 6.56 2.12
CA GLY A 233 8.23 6.92 2.74
C GLY A 233 8.08 8.43 2.95
N ASN A 234 7.00 8.82 3.60
CA ASN A 234 6.72 10.22 3.93
C ASN A 234 6.94 10.56 5.41
N CYS A 235 7.31 9.58 6.23
CA CYS A 235 7.66 9.81 7.63
C CYS A 235 9.09 10.32 7.77
N THR A 236 9.30 11.28 8.71
CA THR A 236 10.60 11.89 8.98
C THR A 236 10.90 11.83 10.47
N ASN A 237 12.13 11.47 10.85
CA ASN A 237 12.61 11.67 12.21
C ASN A 237 12.96 13.14 12.43
N VAL A 238 12.23 13.80 13.33
CA VAL A 238 12.44 15.24 13.64
C VAL A 238 13.77 15.48 14.34
N ASN A 239 14.25 14.49 15.10
CA ASN A 239 15.48 14.58 15.87
C ASN A 239 16.74 14.29 15.03
N ASP A 240 16.61 13.46 13.99
CA ASP A 240 17.66 13.17 13.01
C ASP A 240 17.06 13.07 11.59
N PRO A 241 16.98 14.17 10.85
CA PRO A 241 16.43 14.18 9.49
C PRO A 241 17.19 13.32 8.46
N ASN A 242 18.36 12.79 8.82
CA ASN A 242 19.13 11.88 7.97
C ASN A 242 18.82 10.41 8.25
N GLU A 243 18.14 10.12 9.37
CA GLU A 243 17.63 8.78 9.63
C GLU A 243 16.52 8.46 8.65
N GLU A 244 16.65 7.34 7.98
CA GLU A 244 15.65 6.87 7.04
C GLU A 244 14.55 6.10 7.76
N VAL A 245 13.32 6.56 7.59
CA VAL A 245 12.10 5.89 8.04
C VAL A 245 11.45 5.19 6.85
N LEU A 246 11.08 3.93 7.04
CA LEU A 246 10.47 3.12 5.98
C LEU A 246 8.94 3.10 6.12
N GLY A 247 8.26 2.75 5.03
CA GLY A 247 6.80 2.70 5.00
C GLY A 247 6.14 4.04 4.73
N PHE A 248 4.84 4.15 4.97
CA PHE A 248 4.06 5.33 4.56
C PHE A 248 2.88 5.61 5.51
N PHE A 249 2.60 6.87 5.75
CA PHE A 249 1.34 7.36 6.33
C PHE A 249 0.43 7.83 5.21
N ARG A 250 -0.77 7.25 5.10
CA ARG A 250 -1.79 7.64 4.11
C ARG A 250 -3.17 7.70 4.72
N LEU A 251 -4.03 8.52 4.12
CA LEU A 251 -5.46 8.52 4.38
C LEU A 251 -6.20 8.47 3.05
N GLY A 252 -7.26 7.67 2.98
CA GLY A 252 -8.10 7.57 1.79
C GLY A 252 -9.47 7.02 2.13
N GLU A 253 -10.50 7.65 1.57
CA GLU A 253 -11.80 7.01 1.46
C GLU A 253 -11.71 5.90 0.42
N PHE A 254 -12.52 4.85 0.55
CA PHE A 254 -12.67 3.84 -0.48
C PHE A 254 -14.13 3.40 -0.65
N ASP A 255 -14.47 3.08 -1.88
CA ASP A 255 -15.67 2.33 -2.21
C ASP A 255 -15.30 0.86 -2.41
N THR A 256 -16.23 -0.06 -2.12
CA THR A 256 -15.95 -1.49 -2.15
C THR A 256 -17.06 -2.28 -2.83
N THR A 257 -16.66 -3.31 -3.56
CA THR A 257 -17.58 -4.27 -4.16
C THR A 257 -16.93 -5.64 -4.28
N SER A 258 -17.72 -6.66 -4.59
CA SER A 258 -17.23 -8.02 -4.80
C SER A 258 -17.68 -8.54 -6.16
N TYR A 259 -16.77 -9.13 -6.92
CA TYR A 259 -17.02 -9.71 -8.22
C TYR A 259 -16.74 -11.21 -8.23
N THR A 260 -17.60 -12.01 -8.85
CA THR A 260 -17.34 -13.45 -9.04
C THR A 260 -16.83 -13.67 -10.46
N ILE A 261 -15.63 -14.24 -10.59
CA ILE A 261 -15.02 -14.54 -11.88
C ILE A 261 -15.92 -15.53 -12.65
N GLU A 262 -16.31 -15.13 -13.84
CA GLU A 262 -17.12 -15.92 -14.76
C GLU A 262 -16.25 -16.86 -15.59
N LEU A 263 -16.85 -17.92 -16.12
CA LEU A 263 -16.20 -18.76 -17.14
C LEU A 263 -16.02 -17.92 -18.41
N PRO A 264 -14.83 -17.88 -19.02
CA PRO A 264 -14.58 -17.18 -20.28
C PRO A 264 -15.33 -17.80 -21.45
#